data_69043eb58e20ed3f7b82b9fd33f1d1b0
#
_entry.id   69043eb58e20ed3f7b82b9fd33f1d1b0
#
_cell.length_a   1.000
_cell.length_b   1.000
_cell.length_c   1.000
_cell.angle_alpha   90.00
_cell.angle_beta   90.00
_cell.angle_gamma   90.00
#
_symmetry.space_group_name_H-M   'P 1'
#
loop_
_entity.id
_entity.type
_entity.pdbx_description
1 polymer ?
#
loop_
_entity_poly.entity_id
_entity_poly.type
_entity_poly.pdbx_seq_one_letter_code
_entity_poly.pdbx_strand_id
1 'polypeptide(L)'
;MLIVFTGPPCSGKSTLAAEVARLRSLPHLSMDSTRLRLLPDAAHTRADRQVAYRGMHFAAELLLNSGAGAVLDAPYDQPEDRTELARIAGKQCKLIECHVSPDIAAARLRERGLNDPARPDLTEERVRRLARDYPYSGAGLALDTAALAPEGCLARIAEYLREG
;
A
#
# COMPACT_ATOMS: atom_id res chain seq x y z
N MET A 1 -14.64 -7.81 3.13
CA MET A 1 -13.97 -6.62 3.71
C MET A 1 -12.62 -6.43 3.05
N LEU A 2 -12.24 -5.19 2.73
CA LEU A 2 -10.89 -4.84 2.27
C LEU A 2 -10.05 -4.30 3.44
N ILE A 3 -8.80 -4.76 3.54
CA ILE A 3 -7.78 -4.18 4.42
C ILE A 3 -6.79 -3.46 3.51
N VAL A 4 -6.68 -2.16 3.64
CA VAL A 4 -5.94 -1.32 2.70
C VAL A 4 -4.74 -0.70 3.38
N PHE A 5 -3.56 -1.01 2.88
CA PHE A 5 -2.31 -0.38 3.29
C PHE A 5 -1.93 0.73 2.32
N THR A 6 -1.69 1.91 2.86
CA THR A 6 -1.30 3.08 2.11
C THR A 6 -0.11 3.78 2.76
N GLY A 7 0.61 4.58 2.00
CA GLY A 7 1.80 5.28 2.47
C GLY A 7 2.82 5.52 1.36
N PRO A 8 3.82 6.37 1.60
CA PRO A 8 4.85 6.67 0.62
C PRO A 8 5.76 5.47 0.36
N PRO A 9 6.63 5.52 -0.65
CA PRO A 9 7.67 4.52 -0.85
C PRO A 9 8.51 4.33 0.42
N CYS A 10 8.94 3.11 0.66
CA CYS A 10 9.77 2.72 1.83
C CYS A 10 9.11 2.93 3.20
N SER A 11 7.79 3.14 3.26
CA SER A 11 7.05 3.23 4.52
C SER A 11 6.82 1.88 5.22
N GLY A 12 7.22 0.74 4.62
CA GLY A 12 6.97 -0.58 5.19
C GLY A 12 5.59 -1.17 4.91
N LYS A 13 4.70 -0.46 4.19
CA LYS A 13 3.34 -0.91 3.87
C LYS A 13 3.28 -2.30 3.25
N SER A 14 4.13 -2.59 2.25
CA SER A 14 4.11 -3.87 1.53
C SER A 14 4.52 -5.05 2.41
N THR A 15 5.47 -4.85 3.31
CA THR A 15 5.90 -5.86 4.28
C THR A 15 4.77 -6.20 5.24
N LEU A 16 4.13 -5.18 5.79
CA LEU A 16 3.02 -5.37 6.73
C LEU A 16 1.77 -5.92 6.02
N ALA A 17 1.47 -5.45 4.81
CA ALA A 17 0.36 -5.95 4.01
C ALA A 17 0.51 -7.45 3.69
N ALA A 18 1.69 -7.87 3.25
CA ALA A 18 1.97 -9.28 2.97
C ALA A 18 1.80 -10.16 4.21
N GLU A 19 2.30 -9.70 5.37
CA GLU A 19 2.19 -10.46 6.61
C GLU A 19 0.75 -10.53 7.13
N VAL A 20 -0.02 -9.44 7.05
CA VAL A 20 -1.45 -9.44 7.40
C VAL A 20 -2.24 -10.35 6.47
N ALA A 21 -1.96 -10.33 5.17
CA ALA A 21 -2.59 -11.22 4.20
C ALA A 21 -2.33 -12.69 4.55
N ARG A 22 -1.08 -13.05 4.88
CA ARG A 22 -0.69 -14.38 5.33
C ARG A 22 -1.42 -14.80 6.60
N LEU A 23 -1.41 -13.94 7.64
CA LEU A 23 -2.04 -14.22 8.95
C LEU A 23 -3.56 -14.35 8.86
N ARG A 24 -4.20 -13.64 7.93
CA ARG A 24 -5.64 -13.66 7.72
C ARG A 24 -6.10 -14.62 6.63
N SER A 25 -5.16 -15.31 5.96
CA SER A 25 -5.45 -16.17 4.80
C SER A 25 -6.24 -15.44 3.71
N LEU A 26 -5.89 -14.17 3.45
CA LEU A 26 -6.51 -13.32 2.44
C LEU A 26 -5.60 -13.15 1.22
N PRO A 27 -6.18 -13.00 0.02
CA PRO A 27 -5.41 -12.57 -1.14
C PRO A 27 -4.70 -11.23 -0.89
N HIS A 28 -3.41 -11.14 -1.29
CA HIS A 28 -2.64 -9.90 -1.28
C HIS A 28 -2.59 -9.32 -2.69
N LEU A 29 -3.18 -8.16 -2.87
CA LEU A 29 -3.23 -7.43 -4.12
C LEU A 29 -2.34 -6.18 -4.02
N SER A 30 -1.16 -6.24 -4.63
CA SER A 30 -0.21 -5.12 -4.67
C SER A 30 -0.28 -4.40 -6.01
N MET A 31 -0.33 -3.08 -6.00
CA MET A 31 -0.31 -2.26 -7.22
C MET A 31 0.96 -2.49 -8.03
N ASP A 32 2.14 -2.53 -7.39
CA ASP A 32 3.40 -2.76 -8.08
C ASP A 32 3.48 -4.17 -8.70
N SER A 33 3.03 -5.21 -7.98
CA SER A 33 2.98 -6.57 -8.53
C SER A 33 1.97 -6.69 -9.67
N THR A 34 0.82 -6.04 -9.56
CA THR A 34 -0.20 -5.99 -10.62
C THR A 34 0.36 -5.30 -11.86
N ARG A 35 1.08 -4.18 -11.69
CA ARG A 35 1.74 -3.48 -12.79
C ARG A 35 2.75 -4.37 -13.51
N LEU A 36 3.66 -5.01 -12.77
CA LEU A 36 4.65 -5.92 -13.36
C LEU A 36 4.00 -7.07 -14.14
N ARG A 37 2.89 -7.58 -13.65
CA ARG A 37 2.18 -8.69 -14.30
C ARG A 37 1.43 -8.27 -15.56
N LEU A 38 0.80 -7.09 -15.56
CA LEU A 38 0.00 -6.60 -16.69
C LEU A 38 0.86 -5.87 -17.72
N LEU A 39 1.94 -5.24 -17.30
CA LEU A 39 2.80 -4.37 -18.09
C LEU A 39 4.27 -4.64 -17.73
N PRO A 40 4.85 -5.79 -18.10
CA PRO A 40 6.21 -6.17 -17.70
C PRO A 40 7.30 -5.21 -18.20
N ASP A 41 7.08 -4.59 -19.35
CA ASP A 41 8.04 -3.68 -20.00
C ASP A 41 7.68 -2.19 -19.81
N ALA A 42 6.81 -1.88 -18.85
CA ALA A 42 6.32 -0.52 -18.66
C ALA A 42 7.38 0.46 -18.12
N ALA A 43 7.30 1.70 -18.57
CA ALA A 43 8.22 2.78 -18.19
C ALA A 43 7.88 3.46 -16.85
N HIS A 44 7.04 2.88 -16.01
CA HIS A 44 6.61 3.41 -14.70
C HIS A 44 5.90 4.78 -14.79
N THR A 45 5.19 5.02 -15.87
CA THR A 45 4.42 6.24 -16.08
C THR A 45 3.17 6.28 -15.18
N ARG A 46 2.53 7.45 -15.10
CA ARG A 46 1.22 7.58 -14.45
C ARG A 46 0.16 6.69 -15.12
N ALA A 47 0.20 6.60 -16.46
CA ALA A 47 -0.73 5.75 -17.21
C ALA A 47 -0.56 4.26 -16.87
N ASP A 48 0.67 3.78 -16.75
CA ASP A 48 0.96 2.39 -16.35
C ASP A 48 0.42 2.10 -14.94
N ARG A 49 0.61 3.05 -14.01
CA ARG A 49 0.05 2.93 -12.65
C ARG A 49 -1.48 2.89 -12.65
N GLN A 50 -2.14 3.69 -13.50
CA GLN A 50 -3.59 3.66 -13.62
C GLN A 50 -4.11 2.31 -14.13
N VAL A 51 -3.42 1.67 -15.08
CA VAL A 51 -3.76 0.31 -15.53
C VAL A 51 -3.64 -0.68 -14.37
N ALA A 52 -2.56 -0.59 -13.60
CA ALA A 52 -2.35 -1.44 -12.42
C ALA A 52 -3.43 -1.24 -11.35
N TYR A 53 -3.81 0.00 -11.04
CA TYR A 53 -4.90 0.29 -10.12
C TYR A 53 -6.23 -0.30 -10.61
N ARG A 54 -6.58 -0.11 -11.88
CA ARG A 54 -7.81 -0.70 -12.46
C ARG A 54 -7.81 -2.22 -12.33
N GLY A 55 -6.70 -2.88 -12.65
CA GLY A 55 -6.59 -4.35 -12.51
C GLY A 55 -6.72 -4.82 -11.07
N MET A 56 -6.04 -4.14 -10.14
CA MET A 56 -6.11 -4.42 -8.71
C MET A 56 -7.52 -4.18 -8.14
N HIS A 57 -8.14 -3.06 -8.49
CA HIS A 57 -9.49 -2.71 -8.05
C HIS A 57 -10.54 -3.68 -8.60
N PHE A 58 -10.43 -4.07 -9.88
CA PHE A 58 -11.31 -5.07 -10.47
C PHE A 58 -11.22 -6.42 -9.74
N ALA A 59 -10.01 -6.88 -9.43
CA ALA A 59 -9.82 -8.10 -8.64
C ALA A 59 -10.41 -7.98 -7.23
N ALA A 60 -10.22 -6.83 -6.56
CA ALA A 60 -10.79 -6.57 -5.25
C ALA A 60 -12.32 -6.58 -5.26
N GLU A 61 -12.95 -5.96 -6.27
CA GLU A 61 -14.40 -5.95 -6.45
C GLU A 61 -14.97 -7.34 -6.67
N LEU A 62 -14.33 -8.18 -7.49
CA LEU A 62 -14.72 -9.58 -7.69
C LEU A 62 -14.67 -10.37 -6.38
N LEU A 63 -13.61 -10.20 -5.59
CA LEU A 63 -13.47 -10.87 -4.29
C LEU A 63 -14.54 -10.42 -3.30
N LEU A 64 -14.84 -9.13 -3.23
CA LEU A 64 -15.92 -8.62 -2.38
C LEU A 64 -17.29 -9.18 -2.81
N ASN A 65 -17.58 -9.19 -4.10
CA ASN A 65 -18.85 -9.70 -4.63
C ASN A 65 -19.02 -11.21 -4.40
N SER A 66 -17.92 -11.95 -4.27
CA SER A 66 -17.96 -13.37 -3.89
C SER A 66 -18.04 -13.61 -2.38
N GLY A 67 -18.14 -12.55 -1.57
CA GLY A 67 -18.14 -12.65 -0.11
C GLY A 67 -16.74 -12.82 0.51
N ALA A 68 -15.69 -12.82 -0.31
CA ALA A 68 -14.31 -12.86 0.17
C ALA A 68 -13.81 -11.45 0.52
N GLY A 69 -12.65 -11.40 1.17
CA GLY A 69 -11.92 -10.16 1.41
C GLY A 69 -10.58 -10.17 0.68
N ALA A 70 -9.86 -9.05 0.78
CA ALA A 70 -8.50 -8.94 0.29
C ALA A 70 -7.69 -7.92 1.10
N VAL A 71 -6.37 -8.05 1.04
CA VAL A 71 -5.43 -7.01 1.49
C VAL A 71 -4.91 -6.29 0.26
N LEU A 72 -5.08 -4.97 0.22
CA LEU A 72 -4.60 -4.10 -0.84
C LEU A 72 -3.35 -3.35 -0.36
N ASP A 73 -2.36 -3.24 -1.22
CA ASP A 73 -1.11 -2.52 -0.99
C ASP A 73 -0.83 -1.57 -2.16
N ALA A 74 -1.04 -0.29 -1.93
CA ALA A 74 -0.77 0.75 -2.93
C ALA A 74 -0.52 2.11 -2.28
N PRO A 75 0.15 3.05 -2.98
CA PRO A 75 0.38 4.38 -2.44
C PRO A 75 -0.90 5.17 -2.16
N TYR A 76 -1.91 5.08 -3.01
CA TYR A 76 -3.13 5.91 -2.94
C TYR A 76 -2.84 7.40 -2.73
N ASP A 77 -1.82 7.89 -3.40
CA ASP A 77 -1.36 9.28 -3.34
C ASP A 77 -2.20 10.25 -4.19
N GLN A 78 -3.06 9.71 -5.06
CA GLN A 78 -3.92 10.49 -5.93
C GLN A 78 -5.39 10.44 -5.47
N PRO A 79 -6.13 11.59 -5.53
CA PRO A 79 -7.53 11.65 -5.14
C PRO A 79 -8.43 10.68 -5.92
N GLU A 80 -8.16 10.49 -7.21
CA GLU A 80 -8.96 9.62 -8.09
C GLU A 80 -8.88 8.15 -7.64
N ASP A 81 -7.68 7.69 -7.27
CA ASP A 81 -7.46 6.31 -6.81
C ASP A 81 -8.19 6.04 -5.48
N ARG A 82 -8.24 7.06 -4.59
CA ARG A 82 -8.99 7.01 -3.32
C ARG A 82 -10.50 7.01 -3.54
N THR A 83 -10.96 7.83 -4.47
CA THR A 83 -12.39 7.89 -4.83
C THR A 83 -12.87 6.55 -5.37
N GLU A 84 -12.08 5.92 -6.24
CA GLU A 84 -12.42 4.61 -6.77
C GLU A 84 -12.37 3.51 -5.70
N LEU A 85 -11.38 3.53 -4.82
CA LEU A 85 -11.33 2.64 -3.66
C LEU A 85 -12.59 2.78 -2.79
N ALA A 86 -13.01 4.01 -2.49
CA ALA A 86 -14.20 4.27 -1.69
C ALA A 86 -15.48 3.76 -2.38
N ARG A 87 -15.57 3.89 -3.70
CA ARG A 87 -16.68 3.35 -4.50
C ARG A 87 -16.79 1.83 -4.38
N ILE A 88 -15.65 1.13 -4.50
CA ILE A 88 -15.60 -0.34 -4.48
C ILE A 88 -15.86 -0.89 -3.08
N ALA A 89 -15.18 -0.33 -2.08
CA ALA A 89 -15.18 -0.85 -0.73
C ALA A 89 -16.40 -0.42 0.10
N GLY A 90 -16.97 0.73 -0.19
CA GLY A 90 -18.04 1.31 0.61
C GLY A 90 -17.67 1.35 2.10
N LYS A 91 -18.53 0.78 2.95
CA LYS A 91 -18.27 0.65 4.40
C LYS A 91 -17.38 -0.55 4.75
N GLN A 92 -17.00 -1.38 3.81
CA GLN A 92 -16.23 -2.62 4.04
C GLN A 92 -14.73 -2.39 3.88
N CYS A 93 -14.22 -1.25 4.35
CA CYS A 93 -12.81 -0.87 4.25
C CYS A 93 -12.21 -0.59 5.62
N LYS A 94 -11.08 -1.21 5.90
CA LYS A 94 -10.18 -0.88 7.02
C LYS A 94 -8.89 -0.29 6.44
N LEU A 95 -8.68 1.00 6.64
CA LEU A 95 -7.54 1.74 6.12
C LEU A 95 -6.40 1.76 7.16
N ILE A 96 -5.17 1.49 6.70
CA ILE A 96 -3.95 1.54 7.49
C ILE A 96 -2.96 2.46 6.78
N GLU A 97 -2.65 3.58 7.38
CA GLU A 97 -1.72 4.58 6.88
C GLU A 97 -0.33 4.38 7.48
N CYS A 98 0.61 3.90 6.69
CA CYS A 98 1.99 3.68 7.11
C CYS A 98 2.79 4.98 7.04
N HIS A 99 3.03 5.59 8.18
CA HIS A 99 3.80 6.81 8.34
C HIS A 99 5.29 6.53 8.40
N VAL A 100 6.08 7.40 7.80
CA VAL A 100 7.55 7.36 7.86
C VAL A 100 8.11 8.76 7.61
N SER A 101 9.19 9.11 8.31
CA SER A 101 9.90 10.37 8.01
C SER A 101 10.67 10.28 6.70
N PRO A 102 10.90 11.40 5.99
CA PRO A 102 11.65 11.42 4.73
C PRO A 102 13.04 10.80 4.83
N ASP A 103 13.76 11.05 5.92
CA ASP A 103 15.12 10.54 6.09
C ASP A 103 15.16 9.03 6.35
N ILE A 104 14.21 8.51 7.12
CA ILE A 104 14.11 7.06 7.37
C ILE A 104 13.68 6.35 6.09
N ALA A 105 12.75 6.92 5.31
CA ALA A 105 12.36 6.36 4.03
C ALA A 105 13.55 6.26 3.06
N ALA A 106 14.39 7.30 2.98
CA ALA A 106 15.59 7.31 2.16
C ALA A 106 16.65 6.32 2.67
N ALA A 107 16.86 6.20 3.99
CA ALA A 107 17.76 5.21 4.57
C ALA A 107 17.34 3.79 4.22
N ARG A 108 16.04 3.48 4.34
CA ARG A 108 15.48 2.17 3.95
C ARG A 108 15.65 1.87 2.46
N LEU A 109 15.59 2.88 1.60
CA LEU A 109 15.89 2.70 0.17
C LEU A 109 17.33 2.26 -0.03
N ARG A 110 18.30 2.91 0.63
CA ARG A 110 19.72 2.53 0.57
C ARG A 110 19.97 1.11 1.04
N GLU A 111 19.38 0.71 2.16
CA GLU A 111 19.51 -0.63 2.73
C GLU A 111 18.98 -1.74 1.81
N ARG A 112 17.92 -1.45 1.04
CA ARG A 112 17.37 -2.39 0.05
C ARG A 112 18.21 -2.53 -1.21
N GLY A 113 19.21 -1.68 -1.38
CA GLY A 113 19.94 -1.52 -2.63
C GLY A 113 19.17 -0.65 -3.64
N LEU A 114 19.91 0.18 -4.37
CA LEU A 114 19.36 1.12 -5.36
C LEU A 114 18.78 0.45 -6.61
N ASN A 115 18.82 -0.88 -6.70
CA ASN A 115 18.44 -1.66 -7.85
C ASN A 115 17.19 -2.52 -7.60
N ASP A 116 16.12 -1.92 -7.09
CA ASP A 116 14.82 -2.60 -7.10
C ASP A 116 14.28 -2.63 -8.54
N PRO A 117 14.25 -3.81 -9.22
CA PRO A 117 13.76 -3.89 -10.60
C PRO A 117 12.31 -3.45 -10.74
N ALA A 118 11.54 -3.55 -9.66
CA ALA A 118 10.15 -3.11 -9.63
C ALA A 118 10.01 -1.58 -9.60
N ARG A 119 11.04 -0.87 -9.14
CA ARG A 119 11.02 0.58 -8.95
C ARG A 119 12.35 1.26 -9.30
N PRO A 120 12.83 1.10 -10.55
CA PRO A 120 14.09 1.70 -10.98
C PRO A 120 14.07 3.23 -10.98
N ASP A 121 12.90 3.81 -10.88
CA ASP A 121 12.65 5.26 -10.85
C ASP A 121 12.88 5.89 -9.48
N LEU A 122 13.06 5.11 -8.40
CA LEU A 122 13.24 5.65 -7.05
C LEU A 122 14.69 6.04 -6.77
N THR A 123 14.89 7.33 -6.50
CA THR A 123 16.11 7.90 -5.92
C THR A 123 15.84 8.33 -4.48
N GLU A 124 16.89 8.49 -3.67
CA GLU A 124 16.73 8.99 -2.29
C GLU A 124 16.03 10.35 -2.22
N GLU A 125 16.40 11.26 -3.12
CA GLU A 125 15.76 12.58 -3.21
C GLU A 125 14.26 12.47 -3.53
N ARG A 126 13.92 11.62 -4.50
CA ARG A 126 12.51 11.36 -4.85
C ARG A 126 11.73 10.74 -3.70
N VAL A 127 12.32 9.79 -2.99
CA VAL A 127 11.70 9.15 -1.83
C VAL A 127 11.48 10.16 -0.71
N ARG A 128 12.47 11.02 -0.40
CA ARG A 128 12.31 12.10 0.60
C ARG A 128 11.17 13.05 0.24
N ARG A 129 11.10 13.46 -1.03
CA ARG A 129 10.02 14.32 -1.50
C ARG A 129 8.65 13.64 -1.36
N LEU A 130 8.52 12.42 -1.86
CA LEU A 130 7.26 11.66 -1.78
C LEU A 130 6.83 11.37 -0.34
N ALA A 131 7.75 11.16 0.58
CA ALA A 131 7.42 10.96 2.00
C ALA A 131 7.02 12.27 2.70
N ARG A 132 7.65 13.40 2.34
CA ARG A 132 7.31 14.72 2.88
C ARG A 132 5.93 15.18 2.44
N ASP A 133 5.64 15.02 1.15
CA ASP A 133 4.45 15.57 0.50
C ASP A 133 3.29 14.55 0.46
N TYR A 134 3.43 13.42 1.14
CA TYR A 134 2.42 12.36 1.11
C TYR A 134 1.11 12.82 1.76
N PRO A 135 -0.03 12.73 1.03
CA PRO A 135 -1.31 13.25 1.50
C PRO A 135 -2.03 12.25 2.42
N TYR A 136 -1.58 12.09 3.66
CA TYR A 136 -2.28 11.28 4.66
C TYR A 136 -3.72 11.79 4.86
N SER A 137 -4.68 10.86 4.93
CA SER A 137 -6.10 11.21 5.09
C SER A 137 -6.51 11.36 6.55
N GLY A 138 -5.83 10.69 7.46
CA GLY A 138 -6.19 10.59 8.87
C GLY A 138 -7.48 9.80 9.13
N ALA A 139 -8.00 9.09 8.11
CA ALA A 139 -9.29 8.39 8.21
C ALA A 139 -9.18 6.95 8.72
N GLY A 140 -7.99 6.44 8.93
CA GLY A 140 -7.74 5.06 9.34
C GLY A 140 -6.77 4.93 10.50
N LEU A 141 -6.20 3.75 10.67
CA LEU A 141 -5.13 3.53 11.63
C LEU A 141 -3.84 4.21 11.14
N ALA A 142 -3.41 5.26 11.83
CA ALA A 142 -2.08 5.85 11.62
C ALA A 142 -1.01 4.99 12.31
N LEU A 143 -0.02 4.53 11.55
CA LEU A 143 1.00 3.61 12.02
C LEU A 143 2.40 4.14 11.70
N ASP A 144 3.09 4.65 12.72
CA ASP A 144 4.51 5.03 12.57
C ASP A 144 5.38 3.78 12.54
N THR A 145 5.79 3.40 11.34
CA THR A 145 6.60 2.20 11.09
C THR A 145 8.07 2.38 11.43
N ALA A 146 8.49 3.58 11.82
CA ALA A 146 9.85 3.85 12.28
C ALA A 146 9.93 3.75 13.82
N ALA A 147 8.86 4.12 14.51
CA ALA A 147 8.80 4.08 15.96
C ALA A 147 8.50 2.68 16.53
N LEU A 148 7.90 1.81 15.74
CA LEU A 148 7.47 0.47 16.16
C LEU A 148 8.26 -0.62 15.41
N ALA A 149 8.64 -1.67 16.15
CA ALA A 149 9.09 -2.90 15.53
C ALA A 149 7.95 -3.57 14.73
N PRO A 150 8.25 -4.42 13.74
CA PRO A 150 7.22 -5.08 12.92
C PRO A 150 6.13 -5.79 13.74
N GLU A 151 6.51 -6.47 14.81
CA GLU A 151 5.60 -7.18 15.71
C GLU A 151 4.64 -6.20 16.44
N GLY A 152 5.15 -5.05 16.85
CA GLY A 152 4.35 -3.99 17.46
C GLY A 152 3.37 -3.37 16.47
N CYS A 153 3.78 -3.20 15.21
CA CYS A 153 2.88 -2.79 14.13
C CYS A 153 1.75 -3.80 13.93
N LEU A 154 2.08 -5.09 13.85
CA LEU A 154 1.09 -6.17 13.66
C LEU A 154 0.11 -6.27 14.83
N ALA A 155 0.58 -6.08 16.07
CA ALA A 155 -0.30 -6.07 17.24
C ALA A 155 -1.34 -4.94 17.17
N ARG A 156 -0.93 -3.72 16.83
CA ARG A 156 -1.84 -2.58 16.65
C ARG A 156 -2.82 -2.79 15.49
N ILE A 157 -2.34 -3.36 14.39
CA ILE A 157 -3.22 -3.71 13.26
C ILE A 157 -4.27 -4.73 13.69
N ALA A 158 -3.86 -5.78 14.41
CA ALA A 158 -4.78 -6.82 14.88
C ALA A 158 -5.85 -6.26 15.83
N GLU A 159 -5.50 -5.31 16.68
CA GLU A 159 -6.44 -4.59 17.55
C GLU A 159 -7.44 -3.79 16.71
N TYR A 160 -6.97 -2.92 15.84
CA TYR A 160 -7.79 -2.11 14.93
C TYR A 160 -8.76 -2.94 14.08
N LEU A 161 -8.35 -4.12 13.63
CA LEU A 161 -9.19 -5.01 12.82
C LEU A 161 -10.25 -5.77 13.65
N ARG A 162 -10.16 -5.76 14.99
CA ARG A 162 -11.20 -6.32 15.88
C ARG A 162 -12.29 -5.33 16.24
N GLU A 163 -12.00 -4.03 16.18
CA GLU A 163 -12.91 -2.94 16.56
C GLU A 163 -13.99 -2.62 15.51
N GLY A 164 -14.33 -3.50 14.64
CA GLY A 164 -15.34 -3.34 13.62
C GLY A 164 -15.77 -4.65 13.03
#